data_7fd3140a5391d601eda8672cb815a257
#
_entry.id   7fd3140a5391d601eda8672cb815a257
#
_cell.length_a   1.000
_cell.length_b   1.000
_cell.length_c   1.000
_cell.angle_alpha   90.00
_cell.angle_beta   90.00
_cell.angle_gamma   90.00
#
_symmetry.space_group_name_H-M   'P 1'
#
loop_
_entity.id
_entity.type
_entity.pdbx_description
1 polymer ?
#
loop_
_entity_poly.entity_id
_entity_poly.type
_entity_poly.pdbx_seq_one_letter_code
_entity_poly.pdbx_strand_id
1 'polypeptide(L)'
;MPQQLALMRGVPFVLQTAATATGNGIVVAIPPGFKNHTFHVTGSAGIASGVVTLEHASDPLYAGTWAQVAAPVTPLASTDLVTLATGVYNFVRARISTIVVGGTVTVTVTSD
;
A
#
# COMPACT_ATOMS: atom_id res chain seq x y z
N MET A 1 16.70 18.54 1.31
CA MET A 1 16.33 17.21 1.83
C MET A 1 14.85 16.96 1.61
N PRO A 2 14.48 15.86 0.97
CA PRO A 2 13.07 15.55 0.83
C PRO A 2 12.44 15.32 2.20
N GLN A 3 11.26 15.86 2.38
CA GLN A 3 10.52 15.68 3.60
C GLN A 3 9.80 14.31 3.57
N GLN A 4 9.99 13.51 4.61
CA GLN A 4 9.34 12.22 4.70
C GLN A 4 7.87 12.41 5.09
N LEU A 5 6.98 11.78 4.33
CA LEU A 5 5.55 11.76 4.66
C LEU A 5 5.30 10.79 5.81
N ALA A 6 4.42 11.16 6.72
CA ALA A 6 4.10 10.36 7.89
C ALA A 6 2.60 10.23 8.08
N LEU A 7 2.16 9.07 8.58
CA LEU A 7 0.76 8.82 8.90
C LEU A 7 0.33 9.59 10.14
N MET A 8 -0.94 9.94 10.15
CA MET A 8 -1.65 10.43 11.32
C MET A 8 -2.61 9.35 11.79
N ARG A 9 -2.79 9.21 13.12
CA ARG A 9 -3.63 8.18 13.71
C ARG A 9 -5.07 8.29 13.20
N GLY A 10 -5.57 7.16 12.66
CA GLY A 10 -6.94 7.06 12.19
C GLY A 10 -7.25 7.84 10.91
N VAL A 11 -6.25 8.42 10.25
CA VAL A 11 -6.44 9.18 9.01
C VAL A 11 -5.95 8.36 7.83
N PRO A 12 -6.79 8.10 6.81
CA PRO A 12 -6.35 7.37 5.62
C PRO A 12 -5.26 8.12 4.85
N PHE A 13 -4.27 7.37 4.37
CA PHE A 13 -3.21 7.90 3.52
C PHE A 13 -3.18 7.10 2.22
N VAL A 14 -3.16 7.80 1.08
CA VAL A 14 -3.19 7.16 -0.24
C VAL A 14 -1.77 6.76 -0.65
N LEU A 15 -1.55 5.46 -0.86
CA LEU A 15 -0.26 4.91 -1.28
C LEU A 15 -0.16 4.76 -2.80
N GLN A 16 -1.28 4.45 -3.46
CA GLN A 16 -1.39 4.37 -4.92
C GLN A 16 -2.72 5.01 -5.33
N THR A 17 -2.68 5.88 -6.35
CA THR A 17 -3.87 6.56 -6.86
C THR A 17 -4.13 6.12 -8.28
N ALA A 18 -5.26 5.43 -8.52
CA ALA A 18 -5.70 5.02 -9.84
C ALA A 18 -4.55 4.43 -10.69
N ALA A 19 -3.77 3.54 -10.08
CA ALA A 19 -2.55 3.01 -10.69
C ALA A 19 -2.85 1.92 -11.70
N THR A 20 -2.05 1.84 -12.74
CA THR A 20 -2.10 0.77 -13.75
C THR A 20 -0.73 0.13 -13.93
N ALA A 21 0.33 0.90 -13.94
CA ALA A 21 1.69 0.42 -14.20
C ALA A 21 2.34 -0.14 -12.95
N THR A 22 3.30 -1.04 -13.11
CA THR A 22 4.14 -1.48 -12.00
C THR A 22 4.90 -0.30 -11.42
N GLY A 23 5.11 -0.32 -10.11
CA GLY A 23 5.82 0.74 -9.42
C GLY A 23 5.60 0.70 -7.92
N ASN A 24 6.43 1.43 -7.20
CA ASN A 24 6.48 1.37 -5.74
C ASN A 24 5.45 2.24 -5.03
N GLY A 25 4.90 3.22 -5.73
CA GLY A 25 3.99 4.18 -5.11
C GLY A 25 4.69 5.10 -4.12
N ILE A 26 3.92 5.60 -3.17
CA ILE A 26 4.41 6.55 -2.17
C ILE A 26 4.84 5.77 -0.93
N VAL A 27 6.02 6.11 -0.40
CA VAL A 27 6.49 5.58 0.88
C VAL A 27 6.02 6.50 1.99
N VAL A 28 5.42 5.93 3.02
CA VAL A 28 4.95 6.69 4.17
C VAL A 28 5.59 6.17 5.45
N ALA A 29 5.99 7.07 6.33
CA ALA A 29 6.50 6.73 7.64
C ALA A 29 5.35 6.45 8.59
N ILE A 30 5.49 5.40 9.40
CA ILE A 30 4.54 5.09 10.46
C ILE A 30 5.15 5.53 11.79
N PRO A 31 4.53 6.51 12.48
CA PRO A 31 5.05 6.98 13.76
C PRO A 31 5.10 5.88 14.81
N PRO A 32 5.98 5.98 15.81
CA PRO A 32 6.02 5.03 16.91
C PRO A 32 4.68 4.92 17.64
N GLY A 33 4.34 3.72 18.07
CA GLY A 33 3.11 3.46 18.81
C GLY A 33 1.94 3.01 17.95
N PHE A 34 2.03 3.11 16.63
CA PHE A 34 1.00 2.62 15.72
C PHE A 34 1.28 1.14 15.45
N LYS A 35 0.33 0.28 15.80
CA LYS A 35 0.50 -1.18 15.71
C LYS A 35 -0.53 -1.86 14.84
N ASN A 36 -1.66 -1.19 14.56
CA ASN A 36 -2.74 -1.75 13.76
C ASN A 36 -2.82 -1.00 12.45
N HIS A 37 -2.80 -1.71 11.33
CA HIS A 37 -2.77 -1.12 10.01
C HIS A 37 -3.85 -1.75 9.16
N THR A 38 -4.70 -0.92 8.56
CA THR A 38 -5.77 -1.35 7.67
C THR A 38 -5.47 -0.83 6.28
N PHE A 39 -5.23 -1.75 5.35
CA PHE A 39 -4.99 -1.42 3.95
C PHE A 39 -6.27 -1.68 3.17
N HIS A 40 -6.66 -0.71 2.35
CA HIS A 40 -7.77 -0.86 1.41
C HIS A 40 -7.20 -0.90 0.01
N VAL A 41 -7.53 -1.95 -0.73
CA VAL A 41 -7.14 -2.11 -2.13
C VAL A 41 -8.42 -2.08 -2.95
N THR A 42 -8.65 -0.96 -3.62
CA THR A 42 -9.91 -0.70 -4.34
C THR A 42 -9.67 -0.79 -5.83
N GLY A 43 -10.34 -1.75 -6.47
CA GLY A 43 -10.33 -1.89 -7.92
C GLY A 43 -11.47 -1.12 -8.56
N SER A 44 -11.20 -0.47 -9.70
CA SER A 44 -12.24 0.19 -10.48
C SER A 44 -13.08 -0.81 -11.23
N ALA A 45 -14.21 -0.35 -11.81
CA ALA A 45 -15.01 -1.16 -12.71
C ALA A 45 -14.16 -1.61 -13.90
N GLY A 46 -14.30 -2.87 -14.29
CA GLY A 46 -13.60 -3.41 -15.46
C GLY A 46 -12.21 -3.96 -15.19
N ILE A 47 -11.67 -3.83 -13.96
CA ILE A 47 -10.35 -4.41 -13.65
C ILE A 47 -10.39 -5.92 -13.84
N ALA A 48 -9.42 -6.46 -14.57
CA ALA A 48 -9.37 -7.88 -14.92
C ALA A 48 -8.20 -8.61 -14.25
N SER A 49 -7.07 -7.94 -14.03
CA SER A 49 -5.90 -8.56 -13.43
C SER A 49 -4.98 -7.50 -12.84
N GLY A 50 -4.01 -7.97 -12.07
CA GLY A 50 -3.01 -7.15 -11.41
C GLY A 50 -2.67 -7.75 -10.05
N VAL A 51 -1.57 -7.30 -9.44
CA VAL A 51 -1.20 -7.71 -8.09
C VAL A 51 -0.63 -6.51 -7.35
N VAL A 52 -1.09 -6.32 -6.13
CA VAL A 52 -0.57 -5.32 -5.19
C VAL A 52 0.16 -6.04 -4.07
N THR A 53 1.41 -5.67 -3.84
CA THR A 53 2.20 -6.20 -2.72
C THR A 53 2.38 -5.10 -1.69
N LEU A 54 1.90 -5.35 -0.48
CA LEU A 54 2.01 -4.42 0.65
C LEU A 54 3.31 -4.73 1.39
N GLU A 55 4.18 -3.73 1.54
CA GLU A 55 5.56 -3.94 1.96
C GLU A 55 5.99 -2.94 3.01
N HIS A 56 7.02 -3.33 3.78
CA HIS A 56 7.65 -2.42 4.75
C HIS A 56 9.17 -2.57 4.72
N ALA A 57 9.85 -1.54 5.21
CA ALA A 57 11.30 -1.54 5.38
C ALA A 57 11.67 -0.59 6.52
N SER A 58 12.89 -0.74 7.03
CA SER A 58 13.42 0.14 8.09
C SER A 58 13.98 1.46 7.55
N ASP A 59 14.21 1.55 6.24
CA ASP A 59 14.80 2.70 5.57
C ASP A 59 13.92 3.04 4.35
N PRO A 60 13.44 4.29 4.21
CA PRO A 60 12.57 4.66 3.09
C PRO A 60 13.28 4.59 1.74
N LEU A 61 14.62 4.64 1.74
CA LEU A 61 15.43 4.59 0.52
C LEU A 61 16.04 3.22 0.27
N TYR A 62 15.61 2.21 1.01
CA TYR A 62 16.14 0.85 0.81
C TYR A 62 15.85 0.37 -0.61
N ALA A 63 16.90 0.06 -1.36
CA ALA A 63 16.82 -0.34 -2.77
C ALA A 63 16.69 -1.85 -2.97
N GLY A 64 16.80 -2.64 -1.91
CA GLY A 64 16.66 -4.09 -1.96
C GLY A 64 15.19 -4.52 -1.91
N THR A 65 14.98 -5.79 -1.59
CA THR A 65 13.65 -6.36 -1.47
C THR A 65 13.02 -5.95 -0.14
N TRP A 66 11.89 -5.25 -0.19
CA TRP A 66 11.11 -4.91 0.99
C TRP A 66 10.35 -6.14 1.48
N ALA A 67 10.16 -6.25 2.78
CA ALA A 67 9.43 -7.37 3.37
C ALA A 67 7.92 -7.16 3.23
N GLN A 68 7.18 -8.23 2.95
CA GLN A 68 5.73 -8.17 2.86
C GLN A 68 5.11 -8.05 4.24
N VAL A 69 4.08 -7.21 4.38
CA VAL A 69 3.29 -7.12 5.61
C VAL A 69 2.14 -8.13 5.61
N ALA A 70 1.76 -8.62 4.44
CA ALA A 70 0.67 -9.58 4.24
C ALA A 70 0.84 -10.26 2.89
N ALA A 71 -0.01 -11.25 2.59
CA ALA A 71 -0.02 -11.90 1.28
C ALA A 71 -0.36 -10.87 0.19
N PRO A 72 0.18 -11.04 -1.03
CA PRO A 72 -0.16 -10.16 -2.16
C PRO A 72 -1.66 -10.15 -2.41
N VAL A 73 -2.18 -8.99 -2.83
CA VAL A 73 -3.61 -8.77 -3.05
C VAL A 73 -3.88 -8.67 -4.54
N THR A 74 -4.86 -9.45 -5.02
CA THR A 74 -5.36 -9.32 -6.39
C THR A 74 -6.61 -8.45 -6.36
N PRO A 75 -6.55 -7.21 -6.90
CA PRO A 75 -7.72 -6.32 -6.87
C PRO A 75 -8.86 -6.89 -7.68
N LEU A 76 -10.09 -6.63 -7.23
CA LEU A 76 -11.32 -7.08 -7.88
C LEU A 76 -12.12 -5.88 -8.38
N ALA A 77 -12.85 -6.08 -9.48
CA ALA A 77 -13.65 -5.03 -10.10
C ALA A 77 -14.71 -4.48 -9.13
N SER A 78 -14.76 -3.15 -9.02
CA SER A 78 -15.74 -2.43 -8.20
C SER A 78 -15.77 -2.93 -6.75
N THR A 79 -14.62 -3.36 -6.21
CA THR A 79 -14.54 -3.98 -4.89
C THR A 79 -13.45 -3.31 -4.07
N ASP A 80 -13.75 -3.06 -2.80
CA ASP A 80 -12.82 -2.54 -1.81
C ASP A 80 -12.35 -3.72 -0.93
N LEU A 81 -11.16 -4.23 -1.19
CA LEU A 81 -10.59 -5.31 -0.41
C LEU A 81 -9.83 -4.77 0.78
N VAL A 82 -10.02 -5.39 1.94
CA VAL A 82 -9.42 -4.95 3.20
C VAL A 82 -8.39 -5.97 3.65
N THR A 83 -7.19 -5.49 3.96
CA THR A 83 -6.12 -6.30 4.53
C THR A 83 -5.70 -5.68 5.87
N LEU A 84 -5.73 -6.49 6.91
CA LEU A 84 -5.31 -6.08 8.25
C LEU A 84 -3.92 -6.59 8.52
N ALA A 85 -3.06 -5.72 9.05
CA ALA A 85 -1.71 -6.08 9.47
C ALA A 85 -1.44 -5.52 10.86
N THR A 86 -0.82 -6.32 11.71
CA THR A 86 -0.47 -5.94 13.07
C THR A 86 1.03 -6.03 13.24
N GLY A 87 1.64 -4.99 13.77
CA GLY A 87 3.07 -4.97 14.01
C GLY A 87 3.62 -3.56 14.00
N VAL A 88 4.91 -3.44 14.33
CA VAL A 88 5.61 -2.17 14.30
C VAL A 88 6.39 -2.10 12.98
N TYR A 89 5.94 -1.21 12.10
CA TYR A 89 6.59 -0.98 10.82
C TYR A 89 7.10 0.46 10.77
N ASN A 90 8.29 0.67 10.22
CA ASN A 90 8.86 2.01 10.11
C ASN A 90 8.38 2.74 8.88
N PHE A 91 8.44 2.10 7.72
CA PHE A 91 8.01 2.67 6.44
C PHE A 91 7.23 1.62 5.68
N VAL A 92 6.11 2.03 5.10
CA VAL A 92 5.26 1.15 4.30
C VAL A 92 5.03 1.73 2.92
N ARG A 93 4.77 0.85 1.98
CA ARG A 93 4.37 1.20 0.61
C ARG A 93 3.49 0.10 0.03
N ALA A 94 2.74 0.45 -1.01
CA ALA A 94 2.00 -0.52 -1.81
C ALA A 94 2.64 -0.57 -3.19
N ARG A 95 3.28 -1.67 -3.52
CA ARG A 95 3.92 -1.84 -4.82
C ARG A 95 2.97 -2.55 -5.79
N ILE A 96 2.78 -1.97 -6.96
CA ILE A 96 2.09 -2.69 -8.04
C ILE A 96 3.12 -3.66 -8.61
N SER A 97 3.03 -4.93 -8.21
CA SER A 97 4.01 -5.96 -8.59
C SER A 97 3.68 -6.63 -9.90
N THR A 98 2.41 -6.65 -10.29
CA THR A 98 1.97 -7.09 -11.61
C THR A 98 1.07 -6.03 -12.20
N ILE A 99 1.29 -5.68 -13.47
CA ILE A 99 0.56 -4.61 -14.16
C ILE A 99 -0.95 -4.83 -14.05
N VAL A 100 -1.68 -3.73 -13.83
CA VAL A 100 -3.14 -3.74 -13.72
C VAL A 100 -3.74 -3.61 -15.11
N VAL A 101 -4.64 -4.53 -15.45
CA VAL A 101 -5.28 -4.58 -16.77
C VAL A 101 -6.77 -4.38 -16.62
N GLY A 102 -7.35 -3.58 -17.51
CA GLY A 102 -8.81 -3.38 -17.62
C GLY A 102 -9.37 -2.28 -16.73
N GLY A 103 -8.59 -1.74 -15.84
CA GLY A 103 -9.02 -0.69 -14.92
C GLY A 103 -7.86 -0.12 -14.14
N THR A 104 -8.15 0.43 -12.96
CA THR A 104 -7.15 1.04 -12.07
C THR A 104 -7.29 0.51 -10.66
N VAL A 105 -6.26 0.69 -9.85
CA VAL A 105 -6.29 0.34 -8.43
C VAL A 105 -5.86 1.53 -7.58
N THR A 106 -6.54 1.71 -6.47
CA THR A 106 -6.19 2.72 -5.46
C THR A 106 -5.95 1.99 -4.16
N VAL A 107 -4.85 2.33 -3.47
CA VAL A 107 -4.49 1.71 -2.20
C VAL A 107 -4.38 2.79 -1.14
N THR A 108 -5.05 2.57 -0.01
CA THR A 108 -4.94 3.45 1.15
C THR A 108 -4.52 2.65 2.37
N VAL A 109 -3.93 3.32 3.35
CA VAL A 109 -3.60 2.74 4.64
C VAL A 109 -4.10 3.66 5.74
N THR A 110 -4.69 3.06 6.77
CA THR A 110 -5.08 3.74 8.01
C THR A 110 -4.42 3.01 9.16
N SER A 111 -3.77 3.73 10.06
CA SER A 111 -3.05 3.12 11.18
C SER A 111 -3.47 3.74 12.50
N ASP A 112 -3.42 2.91 13.56
CA ASP A 112 -3.61 3.39 14.92
C ASP A 112 -2.84 2.55 15.93
#